data_9b89bc547c116b7c38521c6d7e4037db
#
_entry.id   9b89bc547c116b7c38521c6d7e4037db
#
_cell.length_a   1.000
_cell.length_b   1.000
_cell.length_c   1.000
_cell.angle_alpha   90.00
_cell.angle_beta   90.00
_cell.angle_gamma   90.00
#
_symmetry.space_group_name_H-M   'P 1'
#
loop_
_entity.id
_entity.type
_entity.pdbx_description
1 polymer ?
#
loop_
_entity_poly.entity_id
_entity_poly.type
_entity_poly.pdbx_seq_one_letter_code
_entity_poly.pdbx_strand_id
1 'polypeptide(L)'
;LPDAIEISSNGTAAQAMKMIGGPSVAYEQVVTKMGFSHLSEEDAYNSGGLSIGGLTGGVTVREMASAYSYMGNGGLYYNPYTYYYITDSEDNIIIDNRNAVPKQAYSPTTAAIMNRLLHYNVTNSVNTNAGSARISGWDIIGKTGTTDADKDSWFCGMSPYATLAIWTGFDNPH
;
A
#
# COMPACT_ATOMS: atom_id res chain seq x y z
N LEU A 1 -11.75 1.45 15.47
CA LEU A 1 -11.00 1.44 14.20
C LEU A 1 -10.24 0.12 14.00
N PRO A 2 -9.53 -0.48 14.99
CA PRO A 2 -8.88 -1.77 14.80
C PRO A 2 -9.82 -2.85 14.26
N ASP A 3 -10.95 -3.05 14.87
CA ASP A 3 -11.94 -4.06 14.48
C ASP A 3 -12.47 -3.84 13.04
N ALA A 4 -12.60 -2.56 12.62
CA ALA A 4 -13.03 -2.23 11.28
C ALA A 4 -12.00 -2.60 10.20
N ILE A 5 -10.71 -2.52 10.52
CA ILE A 5 -9.62 -2.99 9.65
C ILE A 5 -9.61 -4.53 9.64
N GLU A 6 -9.80 -5.14 10.79
CA GLU A 6 -9.85 -6.59 10.97
C GLU A 6 -10.93 -7.23 10.09
N ILE A 7 -12.17 -6.74 10.17
CA ILE A 7 -13.27 -7.25 9.33
C ILE A 7 -13.29 -6.68 7.91
N SER A 8 -12.30 -5.86 7.55
CA SER A 8 -12.21 -5.21 6.24
C SER A 8 -13.48 -4.42 5.87
N SER A 9 -13.95 -3.57 6.78
CA SER A 9 -15.23 -2.85 6.67
C SER A 9 -15.21 -1.79 5.57
N ASN A 10 -15.89 -2.06 4.46
CA ASN A 10 -16.08 -1.10 3.37
C ASN A 10 -16.82 0.17 3.83
N GLY A 11 -17.82 0.03 4.71
CA GLY A 11 -18.55 1.16 5.27
C GLY A 11 -17.66 2.11 6.08
N THR A 12 -16.73 1.56 6.87
CA THR A 12 -15.77 2.38 7.63
C THR A 12 -14.74 3.04 6.71
N ALA A 13 -14.27 2.35 5.67
CA ALA A 13 -13.36 2.92 4.68
C ALA A 13 -14.01 4.10 3.93
N ALA A 14 -15.25 3.94 3.47
CA ALA A 14 -16.02 5.00 2.83
C ALA A 14 -16.27 6.20 3.77
N GLN A 15 -16.54 5.93 5.06
CA GLN A 15 -16.69 6.99 6.06
C GLN A 15 -15.37 7.75 6.29
N ALA A 16 -14.25 7.03 6.38
CA ALA A 16 -12.92 7.64 6.51
C ALA A 16 -12.59 8.51 5.29
N MET A 17 -12.89 8.02 4.08
CA MET A 17 -12.76 8.80 2.83
C MET A 17 -13.51 10.13 2.91
N LYS A 18 -14.73 10.10 3.41
CA LYS A 18 -15.56 11.31 3.61
C LYS A 18 -14.92 12.28 4.61
N MET A 19 -14.37 11.76 5.71
CA MET A 19 -13.75 12.56 6.77
C MET A 19 -12.49 13.30 6.34
N ILE A 20 -11.72 12.74 5.41
CA ILE A 20 -10.51 13.38 4.88
C ILE A 20 -10.79 14.42 3.79
N GLY A 21 -12.03 14.59 3.36
CA GLY A 21 -12.42 15.56 2.32
C GLY A 21 -12.74 14.94 0.95
N GLY A 22 -12.84 13.61 0.86
CA GLY A 22 -13.29 12.92 -0.34
C GLY A 22 -12.15 12.33 -1.20
N PRO A 23 -12.52 11.73 -2.35
CA PRO A 23 -11.60 10.95 -3.17
C PRO A 23 -10.52 11.80 -3.83
N SER A 24 -10.78 13.04 -4.21
CA SER A 24 -9.78 13.93 -4.80
C SER A 24 -8.60 14.20 -3.84
N VAL A 25 -8.89 14.37 -2.55
CA VAL A 25 -7.86 14.56 -1.52
C VAL A 25 -7.04 13.27 -1.34
N ALA A 26 -7.70 12.12 -1.28
CA ALA A 26 -7.01 10.83 -1.19
C ALA A 26 -6.16 10.55 -2.42
N TYR A 27 -6.69 10.79 -3.62
CA TYR A 27 -5.98 10.64 -4.89
C TYR A 27 -4.70 11.47 -4.93
N GLU A 28 -4.80 12.77 -4.60
CA GLU A 28 -3.63 13.64 -4.53
C GLU A 28 -2.57 13.11 -3.54
N GLN A 29 -2.98 12.63 -2.37
CA GLN A 29 -2.06 12.08 -1.38
C GLN A 29 -1.29 10.87 -1.91
N VAL A 30 -1.97 9.91 -2.53
CA VAL A 30 -1.31 8.69 -3.00
C VAL A 30 -0.46 8.95 -4.26
N VAL A 31 -0.92 9.79 -5.18
CA VAL A 31 -0.16 10.14 -6.39
C VAL A 31 1.06 11.00 -6.04
N THR A 32 0.88 12.08 -5.29
CA THR A 32 1.97 13.03 -5.02
C THR A 32 2.95 12.56 -3.97
N LYS A 33 2.46 11.88 -2.91
CA LYS A 33 3.30 11.46 -1.79
C LYS A 33 3.86 10.05 -1.92
N MET A 34 3.11 9.13 -2.54
CA MET A 34 3.48 7.73 -2.67
C MET A 34 3.82 7.31 -4.11
N GLY A 35 3.77 8.24 -5.08
CA GLY A 35 4.20 8.01 -6.45
C GLY A 35 3.40 6.98 -7.22
N PHE A 36 2.11 6.80 -6.93
CA PHE A 36 1.23 5.95 -7.74
C PHE A 36 1.05 6.57 -9.12
N SER A 37 1.40 5.85 -10.16
CA SER A 37 1.42 6.33 -11.54
C SER A 37 0.38 5.68 -12.45
N HIS A 38 -0.32 4.65 -11.96
CA HIS A 38 -1.31 3.87 -12.72
C HIS A 38 -2.76 4.23 -12.40
N LEU A 39 -2.98 5.07 -11.39
CA LEU A 39 -4.31 5.59 -11.09
C LEU A 39 -4.77 6.52 -12.22
N SER A 40 -6.02 6.38 -12.64
CA SER A 40 -6.63 7.26 -13.62
C SER A 40 -7.18 8.54 -12.97
N GLU A 41 -7.37 9.61 -13.75
CA GLU A 41 -8.01 10.82 -13.23
C GLU A 41 -9.46 10.57 -12.77
N GLU A 42 -10.13 9.57 -13.32
CA GLU A 42 -11.47 9.16 -12.91
C GLU A 42 -11.52 8.70 -11.46
N ASP A 43 -10.44 8.06 -10.98
CA ASP A 43 -10.34 7.60 -9.59
C ASP A 43 -10.38 8.77 -8.59
N ALA A 44 -9.96 9.98 -8.99
CA ALA A 44 -10.07 11.19 -8.16
C ALA A 44 -11.51 11.60 -7.85
N TYR A 45 -12.48 11.10 -8.60
CA TYR A 45 -13.91 11.41 -8.44
C TYR A 45 -14.72 10.19 -7.97
N ASN A 46 -14.11 9.00 -7.96
CA ASN A 46 -14.77 7.76 -7.56
C ASN A 46 -14.53 7.45 -6.08
N SER A 47 -15.41 7.98 -5.22
CA SER A 47 -15.31 7.77 -3.76
C SER A 47 -15.41 6.29 -3.37
N GLY A 48 -16.26 5.51 -4.03
CA GLY A 48 -16.40 4.08 -3.80
C GLY A 48 -15.11 3.35 -4.19
N GLY A 49 -14.68 3.52 -5.44
CA GLY A 49 -13.50 2.86 -5.99
C GLY A 49 -12.24 3.09 -5.15
N LEU A 50 -11.89 4.35 -4.92
CA LEU A 50 -10.65 4.69 -4.22
C LEU A 50 -10.66 4.29 -2.73
N SER A 51 -11.83 4.26 -2.07
CA SER A 51 -11.92 3.89 -0.66
C SER A 51 -11.85 2.38 -0.38
N ILE A 52 -12.25 1.55 -1.35
CA ILE A 52 -12.34 0.09 -1.18
C ILE A 52 -11.51 -0.70 -2.18
N GLY A 53 -10.82 -0.02 -3.10
CA GLY A 53 -9.88 -0.64 -4.04
C GLY A 53 -10.46 -1.00 -5.41
N GLY A 54 -11.67 -0.57 -5.74
CA GLY A 54 -12.27 -0.72 -7.07
C GLY A 54 -11.77 0.36 -8.04
N LEU A 55 -10.50 0.33 -8.38
CA LEU A 55 -9.81 1.35 -9.17
C LEU A 55 -10.00 1.11 -10.68
N THR A 56 -10.05 2.20 -11.46
CA THR A 56 -10.23 2.14 -12.92
C THR A 56 -8.99 1.57 -13.62
N GLY A 57 -7.81 2.10 -13.30
CA GLY A 57 -6.54 1.65 -13.88
C GLY A 57 -5.79 0.62 -13.04
N GLY A 58 -6.23 0.43 -11.80
CA GLY A 58 -5.55 -0.43 -10.84
C GLY A 58 -4.24 0.15 -10.32
N VAL A 59 -3.44 -0.71 -9.71
CA VAL A 59 -2.12 -0.39 -9.16
C VAL A 59 -1.17 -1.55 -9.38
N THR A 60 0.13 -1.27 -9.42
CA THR A 60 1.13 -2.33 -9.52
C THR A 60 1.52 -2.90 -8.17
N VAL A 61 1.95 -4.16 -8.15
CA VAL A 61 2.51 -4.83 -6.97
C VAL A 61 3.69 -4.03 -6.40
N ARG A 62 4.52 -3.45 -7.27
CA ARG A 62 5.67 -2.63 -6.88
C ARG A 62 5.25 -1.33 -6.17
N GLU A 63 4.22 -0.64 -6.67
CA GLU A 63 3.67 0.57 -6.03
C GLU A 63 3.11 0.23 -4.65
N MET A 64 2.37 -0.86 -4.52
CA MET A 64 1.81 -1.29 -3.23
C MET A 64 2.90 -1.66 -2.23
N ALA A 65 3.91 -2.43 -2.62
CA ALA A 65 5.03 -2.77 -1.74
C ALA A 65 5.77 -1.51 -1.27
N SER A 66 6.04 -0.58 -2.18
CA SER A 66 6.71 0.68 -1.85
C SER A 66 5.85 1.57 -0.94
N ALA A 67 4.54 1.66 -1.21
CA ALA A 67 3.61 2.43 -0.38
C ALA A 67 3.56 1.90 1.06
N TYR A 68 3.53 0.59 1.26
CA TYR A 68 3.53 0.01 2.61
C TYR A 68 4.81 0.29 3.40
N SER A 69 5.94 0.53 2.74
CA SER A 69 7.23 0.75 3.39
C SER A 69 7.23 1.94 4.37
N TYR A 70 6.41 2.99 4.13
CA TYR A 70 6.38 4.17 4.99
C TYR A 70 5.98 3.85 6.44
N MET A 71 5.21 2.81 6.67
CA MET A 71 4.72 2.43 7.99
C MET A 71 5.82 1.90 8.92
N GLY A 72 6.93 1.43 8.37
CA GLY A 72 8.06 0.90 9.13
C GLY A 72 9.29 1.80 9.16
N ASN A 73 9.31 2.89 8.38
CA ASN A 73 10.47 3.77 8.26
C ASN A 73 10.21 5.23 8.66
N GLY A 74 9.26 5.45 9.57
CA GLY A 74 8.96 6.79 10.09
C GLY A 74 8.18 7.66 9.12
N GLY A 75 7.44 7.09 8.19
CA GLY A 75 6.60 7.81 7.24
C GLY A 75 7.33 8.26 5.98
N LEU A 76 8.56 7.79 5.76
CA LEU A 76 9.35 8.09 4.57
C LEU A 76 8.96 7.17 3.40
N TYR A 77 8.77 7.76 2.24
CA TYR A 77 8.55 7.06 0.98
C TYR A 77 9.80 7.11 0.10
N TYR A 78 10.24 5.97 -0.37
CA TYR A 78 11.30 5.82 -1.36
C TYR A 78 10.70 5.41 -2.69
N ASN A 79 11.07 6.09 -3.77
CA ASN A 79 10.69 5.66 -5.10
C ASN A 79 11.35 4.31 -5.39
N PRO A 80 10.58 3.25 -5.72
CA PRO A 80 11.14 1.92 -5.90
C PRO A 80 11.97 1.82 -7.18
N TYR A 81 13.12 1.16 -7.10
CA TYR A 81 13.99 0.89 -8.23
C TYR A 81 14.44 -0.57 -8.24
N THR A 82 14.77 -1.09 -9.42
CA THR A 82 15.21 -2.48 -9.63
C THR A 82 16.68 -2.59 -10.01
N TYR A 83 17.38 -1.47 -10.15
CA TYR A 83 18.79 -1.39 -10.45
C TYR A 83 19.45 -0.25 -9.65
N TYR A 84 20.68 -0.43 -9.22
CA TYR A 84 21.42 0.57 -8.45
C TYR A 84 21.90 1.70 -9.36
N TYR A 85 22.46 1.37 -10.52
CA TYR A 85 22.91 2.34 -11.51
C TYR A 85 22.94 1.71 -12.91
N ILE A 86 23.00 2.54 -13.92
CA ILE A 86 23.19 2.17 -15.33
C ILE A 86 24.41 2.93 -15.85
N THR A 87 25.30 2.23 -16.59
CA THR A 87 26.45 2.83 -17.27
C THR A 87 26.29 2.73 -18.78
N ASP A 88 27.00 3.60 -19.50
CA ASP A 88 27.26 3.45 -20.94
C ASP A 88 28.38 2.44 -21.21
N SER A 89 28.79 2.32 -22.49
CA SER A 89 29.87 1.43 -22.93
C SER A 89 31.27 1.86 -22.51
N GLU A 90 31.40 3.07 -21.96
CA GLU A 90 32.63 3.66 -21.46
C GLU A 90 32.68 3.72 -19.92
N ASP A 91 31.76 3.01 -19.24
CA ASP A 91 31.59 2.94 -17.79
C ASP A 91 31.16 4.26 -17.13
N ASN A 92 30.71 5.27 -17.91
CA ASN A 92 30.13 6.47 -17.33
C ASN A 92 28.72 6.20 -16.79
N ILE A 93 28.44 6.66 -15.57
CA ILE A 93 27.13 6.47 -14.94
C ILE A 93 26.11 7.40 -15.59
N ILE A 94 25.07 6.80 -16.21
CA ILE A 94 23.95 7.53 -16.85
C ILE A 94 22.82 7.74 -15.83
N ILE A 95 22.53 6.72 -15.01
CA ILE A 95 21.51 6.76 -13.96
C ILE A 95 22.11 6.21 -12.67
N ASP A 96 21.90 6.90 -11.56
CA ASP A 96 22.36 6.47 -10.24
C ASP A 96 21.22 6.55 -9.21
N ASN A 97 20.75 5.41 -8.72
CA ASN A 97 19.71 5.31 -7.70
C ASN A 97 20.28 5.09 -6.28
N ARG A 98 21.60 4.94 -6.13
CA ARG A 98 22.23 4.63 -4.82
C ARG A 98 22.04 5.72 -3.78
N ASN A 99 21.83 6.96 -4.24
CA ASN A 99 21.62 8.14 -3.40
C ASN A 99 20.18 8.65 -3.47
N ALA A 100 19.22 7.77 -3.65
CA ALA A 100 17.80 8.12 -3.70
C ALA A 100 17.37 8.82 -2.40
N VAL A 101 16.83 10.04 -2.52
CA VAL A 101 16.35 10.83 -1.39
C VAL A 101 14.89 10.50 -1.13
N PRO A 102 14.53 10.08 0.10
CA PRO A 102 13.13 9.81 0.44
C PRO A 102 12.31 11.09 0.54
N LYS A 103 11.00 10.94 0.34
CA LYS A 103 10.01 11.99 0.60
C LYS A 103 9.28 11.66 1.91
N GLN A 104 9.01 12.68 2.73
CA GLN A 104 8.12 12.50 3.89
C GLN A 104 6.67 12.39 3.39
N ALA A 105 6.15 11.17 3.31
CA ALA A 105 4.77 10.91 2.89
C ALA A 105 3.79 11.23 4.03
N TYR A 106 4.07 10.73 5.22
CA TYR A 106 3.26 10.95 6.43
C TYR A 106 4.15 11.24 7.63
N SER A 107 3.56 11.82 8.69
CA SER A 107 4.31 12.02 9.93
C SER A 107 4.75 10.68 10.54
N PRO A 108 5.85 10.64 11.30
CA PRO A 108 6.27 9.44 12.02
C PRO A 108 5.18 8.89 12.94
N THR A 109 4.39 9.78 13.56
CA THR A 109 3.27 9.41 14.41
C THR A 109 2.17 8.71 13.62
N THR A 110 1.80 9.22 12.45
CA THR A 110 0.81 8.58 11.56
C THR A 110 1.29 7.20 11.12
N ALA A 111 2.55 7.09 10.71
CA ALA A 111 3.15 5.82 10.31
C ALA A 111 3.12 4.79 11.46
N ALA A 112 3.50 5.20 12.67
CA ALA A 112 3.47 4.33 13.85
C ALA A 112 2.05 3.88 14.23
N ILE A 113 1.05 4.76 14.12
CA ILE A 113 -0.37 4.39 14.36
C ILE A 113 -0.83 3.36 13.33
N MET A 114 -0.56 3.58 12.04
CA MET A 114 -0.92 2.62 10.99
C MET A 114 -0.20 1.28 11.15
N ASN A 115 1.08 1.31 11.49
CA ASN A 115 1.84 0.10 11.81
C ASN A 115 1.16 -0.71 12.92
N ARG A 116 0.79 -0.08 14.04
CA ARG A 116 0.11 -0.75 15.16
C ARG A 116 -1.26 -1.30 14.78
N LEU A 117 -2.04 -0.58 13.97
CA LEU A 117 -3.34 -1.04 13.49
C LEU A 117 -3.21 -2.30 12.61
N LEU A 118 -2.23 -2.31 11.72
CA LEU A 118 -2.00 -3.46 10.83
C LEU A 118 -1.30 -4.63 11.55
N HIS A 119 -0.50 -4.35 12.58
CA HIS A 119 0.03 -5.39 13.47
C HIS A 119 -1.12 -6.09 14.24
N TYR A 120 -2.04 -5.30 14.79
CA TYR A 120 -3.25 -5.83 15.43
C TYR A 120 -4.04 -6.72 14.46
N ASN A 121 -4.20 -6.29 13.21
CA ASN A 121 -4.89 -7.04 12.17
C ASN A 121 -4.29 -8.43 11.92
N VAL A 122 -2.97 -8.60 12.05
CA VAL A 122 -2.29 -9.90 11.89
C VAL A 122 -2.28 -10.71 13.18
N THR A 123 -2.11 -10.07 14.33
CA THR A 123 -1.88 -10.77 15.61
C THR A 123 -3.16 -11.13 16.35
N ASN A 124 -4.21 -10.31 16.23
CA ASN A 124 -5.46 -10.46 16.99
C ASN A 124 -6.60 -11.07 16.16
N SER A 125 -6.29 -11.62 15.01
CA SER A 125 -7.27 -12.08 14.05
C SER A 125 -7.98 -13.35 14.50
N VAL A 126 -9.13 -13.18 15.12
CA VAL A 126 -10.10 -14.28 15.29
C VAL A 126 -10.94 -14.44 14.02
N ASN A 127 -11.05 -13.38 13.21
CA ASN A 127 -12.01 -13.30 12.10
C ASN A 127 -11.40 -12.80 10.76
N THR A 128 -10.05 -12.76 10.60
CA THR A 128 -9.45 -12.24 9.38
C THR A 128 -8.53 -13.22 8.68
N ASN A 129 -8.49 -13.14 7.36
CA ASN A 129 -7.53 -13.88 6.54
C ASN A 129 -6.07 -13.43 6.77
N ALA A 130 -5.85 -12.23 7.33
CA ALA A 130 -4.52 -11.70 7.62
C ALA A 130 -3.78 -12.46 8.73
N GLY A 131 -4.51 -13.14 9.62
CA GLY A 131 -3.94 -14.00 10.66
C GLY A 131 -3.09 -15.16 10.11
N SER A 132 -3.36 -15.60 8.89
CA SER A 132 -2.55 -16.61 8.21
C SER A 132 -1.12 -16.14 7.90
N ALA A 133 -0.87 -14.83 7.89
CA ALA A 133 0.46 -14.26 7.70
C ALA A 133 1.29 -14.18 8.98
N ARG A 134 0.72 -14.58 10.12
CA ARG A 134 1.42 -14.55 11.42
C ARG A 134 2.59 -15.53 11.44
N ILE A 135 3.77 -15.01 11.78
CA ILE A 135 4.98 -15.81 12.01
C ILE A 135 5.37 -15.66 13.47
N SER A 136 5.50 -16.80 14.18
CA SER A 136 5.88 -16.79 15.60
C SER A 136 7.24 -16.13 15.80
N GLY A 137 7.32 -15.19 16.75
CA GLY A 137 8.54 -14.44 17.04
C GLY A 137 8.86 -13.29 16.09
N TRP A 138 7.95 -12.97 15.15
CA TRP A 138 8.13 -11.87 14.22
C TRP A 138 7.00 -10.83 14.33
N ASP A 139 7.39 -9.56 14.28
CA ASP A 139 6.45 -8.45 14.19
C ASP A 139 6.04 -8.26 12.72
N ILE A 140 4.93 -8.86 12.34
CA ILE A 140 4.38 -8.76 11.00
C ILE A 140 3.19 -7.82 11.01
N ILE A 141 3.14 -6.92 10.04
CA ILE A 141 1.96 -6.12 9.72
C ILE A 141 1.41 -6.56 8.37
N GLY A 142 0.10 -6.43 8.16
CA GLY A 142 -0.46 -6.78 6.85
C GLY A 142 -1.96 -6.58 6.73
N LYS A 143 -2.39 -6.58 5.46
CA LYS A 143 -3.78 -6.50 5.06
C LYS A 143 -4.02 -7.31 3.81
N THR A 144 -5.08 -8.07 3.80
CA THR A 144 -5.62 -8.75 2.61
C THR A 144 -6.55 -7.82 1.84
N GLY A 145 -6.68 -8.06 0.55
CA GLY A 145 -7.70 -7.47 -0.32
C GLY A 145 -8.28 -8.55 -1.22
N THR A 146 -9.57 -8.51 -1.46
CA THR A 146 -10.24 -9.44 -2.38
C THR A 146 -11.35 -8.66 -3.09
N THR A 147 -11.39 -8.75 -4.41
CA THR A 147 -12.46 -8.15 -5.21
C THR A 147 -13.66 -9.08 -5.32
N ASP A 148 -14.77 -8.54 -5.81
CA ASP A 148 -16.00 -9.30 -6.02
C ASP A 148 -15.75 -10.53 -6.93
N ALA A 149 -16.36 -11.64 -6.58
CA ALA A 149 -16.20 -12.93 -7.25
C ALA A 149 -14.76 -13.47 -7.27
N ASP A 150 -13.92 -13.07 -6.29
CA ASP A 150 -12.53 -13.54 -6.11
C ASP A 150 -11.64 -13.36 -7.35
N LYS A 151 -11.92 -12.33 -8.15
CA LYS A 151 -11.17 -12.04 -9.38
C LYS A 151 -9.74 -11.58 -9.11
N ASP A 152 -9.55 -10.84 -8.00
CA ASP A 152 -8.26 -10.40 -7.51
C ASP A 152 -8.12 -10.74 -6.04
N SER A 153 -6.96 -11.26 -5.67
CA SER A 153 -6.58 -11.46 -4.29
C SER A 153 -5.23 -10.80 -4.02
N TRP A 154 -5.20 -9.97 -2.98
CA TRP A 154 -4.05 -9.22 -2.56
C TRP A 154 -3.64 -9.56 -1.13
N PHE A 155 -2.35 -9.57 -0.90
CA PHE A 155 -1.78 -9.41 0.43
C PHE A 155 -0.66 -8.37 0.36
N CYS A 156 -0.75 -7.34 1.20
CA CYS A 156 0.34 -6.40 1.40
C CYS A 156 0.74 -6.43 2.87
N GLY A 157 2.04 -6.52 3.13
CA GLY A 157 2.54 -6.63 4.49
C GLY A 157 4.00 -6.23 4.62
N MET A 158 4.47 -6.24 5.86
CA MET A 158 5.84 -5.89 6.18
C MET A 158 6.31 -6.63 7.43
N SER A 159 7.57 -7.00 7.41
CA SER A 159 8.36 -7.37 8.59
C SER A 159 9.32 -6.23 8.94
N PRO A 160 10.08 -6.28 10.06
CA PRO A 160 11.12 -5.30 10.34
C PRO A 160 12.22 -5.20 9.27
N TYR A 161 12.30 -6.16 8.34
CA TYR A 161 13.39 -6.26 7.36
C TYR A 161 12.95 -6.09 5.91
N ALA A 162 11.67 -6.30 5.60
CA ALA A 162 11.20 -6.32 4.23
C ALA A 162 9.72 -5.96 4.12
N THR A 163 9.37 -5.31 3.00
CA THR A 163 8.00 -5.07 2.59
C THR A 163 7.62 -6.01 1.47
N LEU A 164 6.40 -6.52 1.50
CA LEU A 164 5.88 -7.49 0.54
C LEU A 164 4.53 -7.02 0.02
N ALA A 165 4.32 -7.19 -1.28
CA ALA A 165 3.00 -7.18 -1.89
C ALA A 165 2.89 -8.41 -2.82
N ILE A 166 1.79 -9.11 -2.73
CA ILE A 166 1.45 -10.25 -3.58
C ILE A 166 0.08 -9.98 -4.21
N TRP A 167 -0.03 -10.25 -5.47
CA TRP A 167 -1.28 -10.25 -6.21
C TRP A 167 -1.46 -11.58 -6.95
N THR A 168 -2.66 -12.09 -6.90
CA THR A 168 -3.10 -13.22 -7.73
C THR A 168 -4.45 -12.87 -8.34
N GLY A 169 -4.58 -13.06 -9.65
CA GLY A 169 -5.79 -12.70 -10.38
C GLY A 169 -5.63 -12.84 -11.88
N PHE A 170 -6.52 -12.20 -12.61
CA PHE A 170 -6.54 -12.19 -14.07
C PHE A 170 -6.42 -10.76 -14.59
N ASP A 171 -5.54 -10.52 -15.57
CA ASP A 171 -5.38 -9.19 -16.20
C ASP A 171 -6.67 -8.72 -16.90
N ASN A 172 -7.49 -9.64 -17.36
CA ASN A 172 -8.83 -9.39 -17.90
C ASN A 172 -9.87 -10.21 -17.14
N PRO A 173 -10.44 -9.67 -16.07
CA PRO A 173 -11.46 -10.35 -15.28
C PRO A 173 -12.83 -10.28 -15.98
N HIS A 174 -13.08 -11.16 -16.95
CA HIS A 174 -14.37 -11.31 -17.63
C HIS A 174 -15.28 -12.29 -16.91
#